data_3f491a4eb9209b1fbe5c14c067bee48d
#
_entry.id   3f491a4eb9209b1fbe5c14c067bee48d
#
_cell.length_a   1.000
_cell.length_b   1.000
_cell.length_c   1.000
_cell.angle_alpha   90.00
_cell.angle_beta   90.00
_cell.angle_gamma   90.00
#
_symmetry.space_group_name_H-M   'P 1'
#
loop_
_entity.id
_entity.type
_entity.pdbx_description
1 polymer ?
#
loop_
_entity_poly.entity_id
_entity_poly.type
_entity_poly.pdbx_seq_one_letter_code
_entity_poly.pdbx_strand_id
1 'polypeptide(L)'
;CDESRWEDEILKMKMCGINIISTYVFWIHHEEEEGVFDFSGSKDLRRFVELCAGHHMYVILRIGPFDHGEVRNGGLPDWLYGKSFEVRKLNDGFLFYTKRLYANIARQIRGLLYKDGGPIIAAQIDNEYMHSSAVWEITTGISDEWIFGGDDGEQYMLTLRDLAKECGIDTPFYTCTGWGGAITPDEMMPLWGGYAY
;
A
#
# COMPACT_ATOMS: atom_id res chain seq x y z
N CYS A 1 -9.29 2.31 -14.33
CA CYS A 1 -10.09 3.27 -15.07
C CYS A 1 -9.20 3.97 -16.09
N ASP A 2 -9.71 4.23 -17.28
CA ASP A 2 -8.99 4.97 -18.33
C ASP A 2 -8.68 6.41 -17.86
N GLU A 3 -7.49 6.90 -18.17
CA GLU A 3 -7.01 8.21 -17.71
C GLU A 3 -7.86 9.38 -18.21
N SER A 4 -8.51 9.23 -19.36
CA SER A 4 -9.42 10.25 -19.92
C SER A 4 -10.67 10.47 -19.06
N ARG A 5 -10.98 9.54 -18.15
CA ARG A 5 -12.13 9.61 -17.26
C ARG A 5 -11.80 10.03 -15.83
N TRP A 6 -10.53 10.16 -15.48
CA TRP A 6 -10.13 10.46 -14.10
C TRP A 6 -10.76 11.74 -13.57
N GLU A 7 -10.72 12.80 -14.36
CA GLU A 7 -11.27 14.10 -13.94
C GLU A 7 -12.77 14.00 -13.67
N ASP A 8 -13.52 13.36 -14.58
CA ASP A 8 -14.95 13.13 -14.44
C ASP A 8 -15.29 12.37 -13.14
N GLU A 9 -14.54 11.31 -12.84
CA GLU A 9 -14.77 10.51 -11.64
C GLU A 9 -14.41 11.28 -10.36
N ILE A 10 -13.33 12.06 -10.37
CA ILE A 10 -12.94 12.95 -9.27
C ILE A 10 -14.04 13.99 -9.00
N LEU A 11 -14.58 14.62 -10.05
CA LEU A 11 -15.66 15.59 -9.93
C LEU A 11 -16.95 14.96 -9.36
N LYS A 12 -17.31 13.76 -9.80
CA LYS A 12 -18.46 13.03 -9.23
C LYS A 12 -18.28 12.74 -7.74
N MET A 13 -17.09 12.25 -7.34
CA MET A 13 -16.78 12.03 -5.92
C MET A 13 -16.89 13.33 -5.12
N LYS A 14 -16.35 14.43 -5.64
CA LYS A 14 -16.43 15.76 -5.01
C LYS A 14 -17.88 16.23 -4.86
N MET A 15 -18.71 16.05 -5.87
CA MET A 15 -20.13 16.38 -5.81
C MET A 15 -20.89 15.57 -4.74
N CYS A 16 -20.43 14.37 -4.43
CA CYS A 16 -20.94 13.55 -3.33
C CYS A 16 -20.40 13.96 -1.95
N GLY A 17 -19.61 15.03 -1.85
CA GLY A 17 -19.03 15.50 -0.58
C GLY A 17 -17.74 14.77 -0.17
N ILE A 18 -17.18 13.91 -1.03
CA ILE A 18 -15.91 13.24 -0.77
C ILE A 18 -14.78 14.27 -0.93
N ASN A 19 -13.82 14.27 -0.01
CA ASN A 19 -12.66 15.15 -0.03
C ASN A 19 -11.32 14.42 0.05
N ILE A 20 -11.34 13.09 0.20
CA ILE A 20 -10.17 12.23 0.25
C ILE A 20 -10.36 11.07 -0.74
N ILE A 21 -9.37 10.81 -1.55
CA ILE A 21 -9.34 9.67 -2.47
C ILE A 21 -8.23 8.71 -2.02
N SER A 22 -8.59 7.44 -1.79
CA SER A 22 -7.61 6.39 -1.57
C SER A 22 -7.35 5.66 -2.88
N THR A 23 -6.08 5.54 -3.27
CA THR A 23 -5.69 4.85 -4.50
C THR A 23 -4.60 3.82 -4.27
N TYR A 24 -4.70 2.71 -4.99
CA TYR A 24 -3.69 1.65 -4.98
C TYR A 24 -2.53 1.96 -5.92
N VAL A 25 -1.35 1.48 -5.54
CA VAL A 25 -0.18 1.40 -6.42
C VAL A 25 0.18 -0.08 -6.58
N PHE A 26 -0.63 -0.81 -7.35
CA PHE A 26 -0.43 -2.25 -7.53
C PHE A 26 0.92 -2.56 -8.19
N TRP A 27 1.82 -3.18 -7.46
CA TRP A 27 3.15 -3.50 -7.94
C TRP A 27 3.13 -4.30 -9.25
N ILE A 28 2.26 -5.32 -9.35
CA ILE A 28 2.11 -6.15 -10.56
C ILE A 28 1.81 -5.34 -11.82
N HIS A 29 1.13 -4.18 -11.70
CA HIS A 29 0.80 -3.34 -12.85
C HIS A 29 1.93 -2.39 -13.23
N HIS A 30 2.77 -2.02 -12.27
CA HIS A 30 3.85 -1.07 -12.48
C HIS A 30 5.18 -1.74 -12.82
N GLU A 31 5.36 -3.02 -12.52
CA GLU A 31 6.55 -3.81 -12.81
C GLU A 31 6.13 -5.23 -13.26
N GLU A 32 5.49 -5.31 -14.44
CA GLU A 32 5.05 -6.58 -15.02
C GLU A 32 6.26 -7.47 -15.38
N GLU A 33 7.34 -6.85 -15.85
CA GLU A 33 8.64 -7.48 -16.08
C GLU A 33 9.64 -6.97 -15.06
N GLU A 34 10.44 -7.88 -14.49
CA GLU A 34 11.41 -7.54 -13.46
C GLU A 34 12.38 -6.44 -13.90
N GLY A 35 12.41 -5.35 -13.16
CA GLY A 35 13.28 -4.19 -13.42
C GLY A 35 12.70 -3.17 -14.39
N VAL A 36 11.57 -3.45 -15.02
CA VAL A 36 10.93 -2.54 -15.98
C VAL A 36 9.71 -1.88 -15.33
N PHE A 37 9.88 -0.66 -14.84
CA PHE A 37 8.80 0.10 -14.23
C PHE A 37 8.07 0.97 -15.26
N ASP A 38 6.73 0.89 -15.25
CA ASP A 38 5.84 1.70 -16.08
C ASP A 38 4.91 2.55 -15.23
N PHE A 39 5.02 3.86 -15.38
CA PHE A 39 4.15 4.88 -14.78
C PHE A 39 3.58 5.80 -15.87
N SER A 40 3.18 5.24 -17.01
CA SER A 40 2.61 5.99 -18.13
C SER A 40 1.13 5.71 -18.32
N GLY A 41 0.43 6.59 -19.03
CA GLY A 41 -0.98 6.45 -19.34
C GLY A 41 -1.84 6.26 -18.10
N SER A 42 -2.67 5.24 -18.07
CA SER A 42 -3.54 4.92 -16.92
C SER A 42 -2.78 4.42 -15.69
N LYS A 43 -1.45 4.28 -15.77
CA LYS A 43 -0.55 3.98 -14.64
C LYS A 43 0.20 5.23 -14.14
N ASP A 44 -0.05 6.41 -14.68
CA ASP A 44 0.64 7.66 -14.30
C ASP A 44 0.16 8.17 -12.94
N LEU A 45 0.82 7.66 -11.89
CA LEU A 45 0.54 8.00 -10.50
C LEU A 45 0.69 9.50 -10.24
N ARG A 46 1.76 10.12 -10.78
CA ARG A 46 2.02 11.54 -10.58
C ARG A 46 0.88 12.39 -11.11
N ARG A 47 0.52 12.18 -12.38
CA ARG A 47 -0.57 12.92 -13.03
C ARG A 47 -1.89 12.74 -12.29
N PHE A 48 -2.20 11.53 -11.83
CA PHE A 48 -3.42 11.29 -11.04
C PHE A 48 -3.44 12.10 -9.74
N VAL A 49 -2.33 12.10 -8.99
CA VAL A 49 -2.21 12.86 -7.74
C VAL A 49 -2.26 14.36 -7.98
N GLU A 50 -1.60 14.86 -9.02
CA GLU A 50 -1.66 16.28 -9.42
C GLU A 50 -3.08 16.70 -9.84
N LEU A 51 -3.81 15.82 -10.51
CA LEU A 51 -5.20 16.06 -10.87
C LEU A 51 -6.09 16.16 -9.63
N CYS A 52 -5.91 15.26 -8.65
CA CYS A 52 -6.59 15.35 -7.35
C CYS A 52 -6.30 16.69 -6.66
N ALA A 53 -5.04 17.12 -6.65
CA ALA A 53 -4.65 18.42 -6.07
C ALA A 53 -5.35 19.59 -6.76
N GLY A 54 -5.43 19.58 -8.09
CA GLY A 54 -6.11 20.59 -8.89
C GLY A 54 -7.59 20.75 -8.53
N HIS A 55 -8.22 19.67 -8.08
CA HIS A 55 -9.60 19.66 -7.60
C HIS A 55 -9.73 19.78 -6.08
N HIS A 56 -8.65 20.11 -5.36
CA HIS A 56 -8.62 20.25 -3.90
C HIS A 56 -9.04 18.96 -3.16
N MET A 57 -8.67 17.80 -3.70
CA MET A 57 -8.86 16.51 -3.08
C MET A 57 -7.57 16.08 -2.39
N TYR A 58 -7.67 15.56 -1.18
CA TYR A 58 -6.57 14.86 -0.53
C TYR A 58 -6.42 13.45 -1.07
N VAL A 59 -5.23 12.90 -0.93
CA VAL A 59 -4.91 11.55 -1.42
C VAL A 59 -4.29 10.71 -0.30
N ILE A 60 -4.73 9.48 -0.22
CA ILE A 60 -4.08 8.42 0.55
C ILE A 60 -3.54 7.40 -0.45
N LEU A 61 -2.23 7.09 -0.37
CA LEU A 61 -1.61 6.09 -1.22
C LEU A 61 -1.56 4.74 -0.52
N ARG A 62 -1.99 3.69 -1.21
CA ARG A 62 -1.79 2.32 -0.78
C ARG A 62 -0.60 1.77 -1.56
N ILE A 63 0.55 1.72 -0.88
CA ILE A 63 1.86 1.49 -1.54
C ILE A 63 2.33 0.03 -1.49
N GLY A 64 1.48 -0.85 -0.99
CA GLY A 64 1.81 -2.26 -0.85
C GLY A 64 2.94 -2.53 0.15
N PRO A 65 3.78 -3.54 -0.09
CA PRO A 65 3.96 -4.32 -1.33
C PRO A 65 2.80 -5.23 -1.70
N PHE A 66 2.00 -5.67 -0.74
CA PHE A 66 0.78 -6.44 -0.94
C PHE A 66 -0.43 -5.53 -0.70
N ASP A 67 -1.35 -5.48 -1.64
CA ASP A 67 -2.49 -4.55 -1.63
C ASP A 67 -3.84 -5.24 -1.51
N HIS A 68 -3.93 -6.55 -1.69
CA HIS A 68 -5.18 -7.29 -1.83
C HIS A 68 -5.98 -6.84 -3.07
N GLY A 69 -6.96 -5.97 -2.91
CA GLY A 69 -7.67 -5.22 -3.96
C GLY A 69 -8.31 -6.07 -5.06
N GLU A 70 -8.60 -7.37 -4.78
CA GLU A 70 -9.10 -8.35 -5.75
C GLU A 70 -8.24 -8.45 -7.02
N VAL A 71 -6.96 -8.12 -6.90
CA VAL A 71 -5.95 -8.26 -7.96
C VAL A 71 -5.18 -9.56 -7.77
N ARG A 72 -4.79 -10.17 -8.89
CA ARG A 72 -3.98 -11.40 -8.87
C ARG A 72 -2.77 -11.24 -7.95
N ASN A 73 -2.50 -12.24 -7.13
CA ASN A 73 -1.43 -12.28 -6.14
C ASN A 73 -1.49 -11.12 -5.11
N GLY A 74 -2.66 -10.48 -4.93
CA GLY A 74 -2.78 -9.30 -4.07
C GLY A 74 -1.94 -8.11 -4.53
N GLY A 75 -1.62 -8.05 -5.82
CA GLY A 75 -0.81 -7.00 -6.43
C GLY A 75 0.69 -7.31 -6.52
N LEU A 76 1.16 -8.44 -6.00
CA LEU A 76 2.56 -8.85 -6.16
C LEU A 76 2.83 -9.35 -7.59
N PRO A 77 3.94 -8.96 -8.24
CA PRO A 77 4.31 -9.45 -9.55
C PRO A 77 4.55 -10.96 -9.60
N ASP A 78 4.17 -11.60 -10.70
CA ASP A 78 4.31 -13.05 -10.88
C ASP A 78 5.77 -13.52 -10.77
N TRP A 79 6.71 -12.73 -11.28
CA TRP A 79 8.14 -13.06 -11.26
C TRP A 79 8.72 -13.16 -9.84
N LEU A 80 8.09 -12.56 -8.80
CA LEU A 80 8.52 -12.73 -7.40
C LEU A 80 8.41 -14.19 -6.93
N TYR A 81 7.39 -14.91 -7.40
CA TYR A 81 7.16 -16.31 -7.00
C TYR A 81 8.18 -17.29 -7.59
N GLY A 82 8.99 -16.85 -8.54
CA GLY A 82 10.14 -17.61 -9.04
C GLY A 82 11.44 -17.41 -8.26
N LYS A 83 11.43 -16.58 -7.21
CA LYS A 83 12.61 -16.30 -6.40
C LYS A 83 12.78 -17.32 -5.27
N SER A 84 13.97 -17.37 -4.68
CA SER A 84 14.34 -18.28 -3.60
C SER A 84 13.97 -17.76 -2.20
N PHE A 85 13.07 -16.84 -2.08
CA PHE A 85 12.60 -16.27 -0.83
C PHE A 85 11.07 -16.25 -0.77
N GLU A 86 10.53 -16.21 0.45
CA GLU A 86 9.10 -16.04 0.66
C GLU A 86 8.70 -14.57 0.60
N VAL A 87 7.55 -14.30 -0.03
CA VAL A 87 6.95 -12.95 -0.06
C VAL A 87 6.27 -12.64 1.27
N ARG A 88 6.09 -11.35 1.58
CA ARG A 88 5.44 -10.86 2.79
C ARG A 88 6.08 -11.39 4.08
N LYS A 89 7.40 -11.53 4.08
CA LYS A 89 8.20 -11.93 5.24
C LYS A 89 9.42 -11.06 5.41
N LEU A 90 9.93 -11.04 6.63
CA LEU A 90 11.17 -10.35 6.99
C LEU A 90 12.38 -11.14 6.46
N ASN A 91 12.69 -10.95 5.18
CA ASN A 91 13.90 -11.51 4.56
C ASN A 91 14.52 -10.50 3.59
N ASP A 92 15.83 -10.54 3.46
CA ASP A 92 16.62 -9.57 2.68
C ASP A 92 16.21 -9.54 1.20
N GLY A 93 15.86 -10.70 0.63
CA GLY A 93 15.45 -10.80 -0.77
C GLY A 93 14.17 -10.02 -1.05
N PHE A 94 13.12 -10.28 -0.29
CA PHE A 94 11.84 -9.58 -0.44
C PHE A 94 11.96 -8.09 -0.12
N LEU A 95 12.68 -7.75 0.95
CA LEU A 95 12.90 -6.36 1.36
C LEU A 95 13.70 -5.56 0.31
N PHE A 96 14.69 -6.19 -0.34
CA PHE A 96 15.43 -5.57 -1.44
C PHE A 96 14.50 -5.14 -2.59
N TYR A 97 13.63 -6.04 -3.03
CA TYR A 97 12.67 -5.74 -4.10
C TYR A 97 11.60 -4.74 -3.67
N THR A 98 11.12 -4.83 -2.43
CA THR A 98 10.17 -3.86 -1.88
C THR A 98 10.77 -2.46 -1.81
N LYS A 99 12.02 -2.34 -1.38
CA LYS A 99 12.74 -1.04 -1.38
C LYS A 99 12.84 -0.46 -2.80
N ARG A 100 13.08 -1.31 -3.79
CA ARG A 100 13.10 -0.89 -5.20
C ARG A 100 11.73 -0.35 -5.66
N LEU A 101 10.63 -1.02 -5.29
CA LEU A 101 9.27 -0.53 -5.52
C LEU A 101 9.09 0.84 -4.89
N TYR A 102 9.36 0.97 -3.60
CA TYR A 102 9.17 2.22 -2.86
C TYR A 102 10.02 3.38 -3.41
N ALA A 103 11.25 3.11 -3.84
CA ALA A 103 12.08 4.12 -4.50
C ALA A 103 11.48 4.60 -5.83
N ASN A 104 10.81 3.72 -6.58
CA ASN A 104 10.11 4.10 -7.81
C ASN A 104 8.85 4.92 -7.52
N ILE A 105 8.05 4.52 -6.54
CA ILE A 105 6.89 5.30 -6.08
C ILE A 105 7.34 6.68 -5.60
N ALA A 106 8.35 6.75 -4.73
CA ALA A 106 8.88 8.00 -4.20
C ALA A 106 9.30 9.00 -5.29
N ARG A 107 9.88 8.50 -6.38
CA ARG A 107 10.22 9.35 -7.54
C ARG A 107 8.99 9.98 -8.18
N GLN A 108 7.89 9.23 -8.31
CA GLN A 108 6.66 9.74 -8.90
C GLN A 108 6.00 10.82 -8.02
N ILE A 109 6.04 10.64 -6.70
CA ILE A 109 5.33 11.52 -5.76
C ILE A 109 6.21 12.62 -5.15
N ARG A 110 7.42 12.83 -5.66
CA ARG A 110 8.33 13.87 -5.14
C ARG A 110 7.68 15.24 -5.16
N GLY A 111 7.63 15.90 -3.99
CA GLY A 111 7.00 17.21 -3.80
C GLY A 111 5.47 17.17 -3.68
N LEU A 112 4.86 15.98 -3.64
CA LEU A 112 3.40 15.83 -3.53
C LEU A 112 2.93 15.37 -2.14
N LEU A 113 3.84 15.18 -1.18
CA LEU A 113 3.46 14.92 0.21
C LEU A 113 2.87 16.19 0.85
N TYR A 114 1.96 16.02 1.79
CA TYR A 114 1.30 17.14 2.48
C TYR A 114 2.30 18.09 3.16
N LYS A 115 3.36 17.56 3.74
CA LYS A 115 4.44 18.37 4.33
C LYS A 115 5.18 19.25 3.31
N ASP A 116 5.12 18.90 2.04
CA ASP A 116 5.74 19.63 0.93
C ASP A 116 4.71 20.54 0.20
N GLY A 117 3.49 20.63 0.71
CA GLY A 117 2.39 21.38 0.11
C GLY A 117 1.53 20.59 -0.90
N GLY A 118 1.76 19.28 -1.03
CA GLY A 118 1.00 18.41 -1.91
C GLY A 118 -0.26 17.80 -1.25
N PRO A 119 -1.03 16.99 -1.98
CA PRO A 119 -2.29 16.44 -1.51
C PRO A 119 -2.15 15.14 -0.72
N ILE A 120 -0.98 14.48 -0.71
CA ILE A 120 -0.80 13.16 -0.09
C ILE A 120 -0.68 13.31 1.43
N ILE A 121 -1.70 12.87 2.15
CA ILE A 121 -1.82 13.03 3.61
C ILE A 121 -1.40 11.79 4.41
N ALA A 122 -1.43 10.59 3.79
CA ALA A 122 -1.04 9.34 4.44
C ALA A 122 -0.68 8.27 3.40
N ALA A 123 -0.02 7.21 3.87
CA ALA A 123 0.23 6.02 3.07
C ALA A 123 -0.14 4.75 3.85
N GLN A 124 -0.78 3.79 3.18
CA GLN A 124 -0.99 2.44 3.70
C GLN A 124 0.17 1.54 3.29
N ILE A 125 0.69 0.80 4.27
CA ILE A 125 1.68 -0.24 4.08
C ILE A 125 1.02 -1.59 4.26
N ASP A 126 1.24 -2.50 3.31
CA ASP A 126 0.63 -3.82 3.25
C ASP A 126 -0.90 -3.77 3.40
N ASN A 127 -1.59 -4.87 3.40
CA ASN A 127 -3.03 -4.91 3.59
C ASN A 127 -3.45 -6.19 4.29
N GLU A 128 -4.27 -6.04 5.35
CA GLU A 128 -4.82 -7.17 6.10
C GLU A 128 -3.75 -8.24 6.40
N TYR A 129 -2.61 -7.81 6.92
CA TYR A 129 -1.43 -8.66 7.06
C TYR A 129 -1.73 -9.95 7.83
N MET A 130 -2.47 -9.87 8.93
CA MET A 130 -2.88 -11.04 9.68
C MET A 130 -3.91 -11.90 8.92
N HIS A 131 -4.76 -11.27 8.10
CA HIS A 131 -5.86 -11.92 7.43
C HIS A 131 -5.46 -12.65 6.15
N SER A 132 -4.46 -12.17 5.43
CA SER A 132 -4.10 -12.61 4.08
C SER A 132 -2.94 -13.59 4.03
N SER A 133 -2.96 -14.64 4.82
CA SER A 133 -1.95 -15.71 4.84
C SER A 133 -0.51 -15.27 5.16
N ALA A 134 -0.32 -14.03 5.56
CA ALA A 134 0.97 -13.59 6.07
C ALA A 134 1.17 -14.08 7.50
N VAL A 135 2.41 -14.24 7.89
CA VAL A 135 2.78 -14.68 9.22
C VAL A 135 2.83 -13.46 10.13
N TRP A 136 1.96 -13.43 11.13
CA TRP A 136 1.96 -12.43 12.20
C TRP A 136 2.32 -13.11 13.51
N GLU A 137 2.67 -12.35 14.54
CA GLU A 137 3.07 -12.90 15.85
C GLU A 137 1.94 -13.67 16.54
N ILE A 138 0.71 -13.18 16.39
CA ILE A 138 -0.50 -13.80 16.94
C ILE A 138 -1.58 -13.88 15.87
N THR A 139 -2.17 -15.04 15.69
CA THR A 139 -3.28 -15.27 14.77
C THR A 139 -4.29 -16.24 15.39
N THR A 140 -5.46 -16.38 14.77
CA THR A 140 -6.44 -17.39 15.18
C THR A 140 -6.10 -18.74 14.60
N GLY A 141 -6.18 -19.80 15.43
CA GLY A 141 -6.08 -21.18 15.01
C GLY A 141 -7.38 -21.70 14.37
N ILE A 142 -7.37 -22.98 13.96
CA ILE A 142 -8.52 -23.66 13.36
C ILE A 142 -9.73 -23.71 14.31
N SER A 143 -9.51 -23.67 15.62
CA SER A 143 -10.51 -23.74 16.68
C SER A 143 -10.87 -22.38 17.28
N ASP A 144 -10.67 -21.29 16.55
CA ASP A 144 -10.84 -19.89 17.02
C ASP A 144 -9.95 -19.53 18.23
N GLU A 145 -8.98 -20.33 18.55
CA GLU A 145 -7.99 -20.03 19.56
C GLU A 145 -6.91 -19.09 19.02
N TRP A 146 -6.51 -18.13 19.83
CA TRP A 146 -5.33 -17.31 19.52
C TRP A 146 -4.06 -18.13 19.69
N ILE A 147 -3.33 -18.32 18.61
CA ILE A 147 -2.05 -19.03 18.60
C ILE A 147 -0.92 -18.08 18.21
N PHE A 148 0.26 -18.38 18.70
CA PHE A 148 1.46 -17.69 18.23
C PHE A 148 1.72 -18.11 16.78
N GLY A 149 1.50 -17.18 15.85
CA GLY A 149 1.37 -17.50 14.41
C GLY A 149 2.61 -17.27 13.60
N GLY A 150 3.70 -16.75 14.16
CA GLY A 150 4.85 -16.55 13.32
C GLY A 150 5.91 -15.61 13.83
N ASP A 151 6.81 -15.33 12.93
CA ASP A 151 8.08 -14.70 13.18
C ASP A 151 8.05 -13.24 12.72
N ASP A 152 8.33 -12.32 13.62
CA ASP A 152 8.69 -10.94 13.33
C ASP A 152 7.67 -10.10 12.52
N GLY A 153 6.36 -10.39 12.65
CA GLY A 153 5.33 -9.67 11.90
C GLY A 153 5.29 -8.16 12.18
N GLU A 154 5.42 -7.79 13.44
CA GLU A 154 5.53 -6.38 13.83
C GLU A 154 6.80 -5.76 13.25
N GLN A 155 7.94 -6.44 13.39
CA GLN A 155 9.20 -5.99 12.84
C GLN A 155 9.17 -5.87 11.31
N TYR A 156 8.45 -6.78 10.63
CA TYR A 156 8.22 -6.68 9.19
C TYR A 156 7.51 -5.37 8.82
N MET A 157 6.41 -5.04 9.50
CA MET A 157 5.65 -3.82 9.23
C MET A 157 6.47 -2.56 9.51
N LEU A 158 7.21 -2.53 10.62
CA LEU A 158 8.10 -1.42 10.97
C LEU A 158 9.25 -1.28 9.97
N THR A 159 9.79 -2.40 9.50
CA THR A 159 10.84 -2.41 8.46
C THR A 159 10.31 -1.84 7.15
N LEU A 160 9.10 -2.22 6.71
CA LEU A 160 8.49 -1.64 5.51
C LEU A 160 8.28 -0.13 5.64
N ARG A 161 7.80 0.34 6.80
CA ARG A 161 7.66 1.77 7.10
C ARG A 161 8.99 2.50 6.96
N ASP A 162 10.03 1.95 7.55
CA ASP A 162 11.35 2.57 7.55
C ASP A 162 11.97 2.58 6.15
N LEU A 163 11.81 1.51 5.38
CA LEU A 163 12.18 1.47 3.95
C LEU A 163 11.45 2.55 3.13
N ALA A 164 10.16 2.75 3.39
CA ALA A 164 9.39 3.79 2.71
C ALA A 164 9.93 5.19 3.04
N LYS A 165 10.21 5.46 4.32
CA LYS A 165 10.83 6.73 4.77
C LYS A 165 12.21 6.93 4.16
N GLU A 166 13.07 5.92 4.16
CA GLU A 166 14.40 5.98 3.53
C GLU A 166 14.31 6.31 2.03
N CYS A 167 13.29 5.82 1.35
CA CYS A 167 13.04 6.14 -0.07
C CYS A 167 12.48 7.55 -0.28
N GLY A 168 12.04 8.25 0.77
CA GLY A 168 11.49 9.60 0.70
C GLY A 168 9.96 9.66 0.80
N ILE A 169 9.28 8.55 1.10
CA ILE A 169 7.84 8.52 1.41
C ILE A 169 7.70 8.75 2.92
N ASP A 170 7.84 9.99 3.35
CA ASP A 170 7.75 10.36 4.77
C ASP A 170 6.43 11.10 5.05
N THR A 171 5.42 10.34 5.39
CA THR A 171 4.04 10.76 5.68
C THR A 171 3.50 9.89 6.82
N PRO A 172 2.36 10.21 7.45
CA PRO A 172 1.70 9.27 8.36
C PRO A 172 1.43 7.92 7.70
N PHE A 173 1.79 6.84 8.40
CA PHE A 173 1.58 5.47 7.91
C PHE A 173 0.50 4.77 8.70
N TYR A 174 -0.23 3.91 8.01
CA TYR A 174 -1.17 2.97 8.61
C TYR A 174 -1.11 1.62 7.91
N THR A 175 -1.63 0.60 8.56
CA THR A 175 -1.99 -0.67 7.94
C THR A 175 -3.45 -0.96 8.23
N CYS A 176 -4.17 -1.49 7.25
CA CYS A 176 -5.55 -1.90 7.44
C CYS A 176 -5.57 -3.34 7.97
N THR A 177 -6.34 -3.58 9.04
CA THR A 177 -6.54 -4.91 9.58
C THR A 177 -7.92 -5.44 9.16
N GLY A 178 -7.99 -6.75 8.83
CA GLY A 178 -9.26 -7.40 8.47
C GLY A 178 -10.12 -7.82 9.68
N TRP A 179 -9.52 -7.82 10.88
CA TRP A 179 -10.16 -8.30 12.11
C TRP A 179 -10.01 -7.32 13.26
N GLY A 180 -11.03 -7.22 14.10
CA GLY A 180 -11.02 -6.35 15.26
C GLY A 180 -10.02 -6.73 16.37
N GLY A 181 -9.37 -7.87 16.29
CA GLY A 181 -8.31 -8.30 17.21
C GLY A 181 -6.91 -8.28 16.60
N ALA A 182 -6.76 -7.77 15.38
CA ALA A 182 -5.47 -7.70 14.73
C ALA A 182 -4.54 -6.69 15.43
N ILE A 183 -3.29 -7.09 15.60
CA ILE A 183 -2.26 -6.24 16.20
C ILE A 183 -1.73 -5.28 15.14
N THR A 184 -1.58 -4.03 15.54
CA THR A 184 -0.93 -2.99 14.74
C THR A 184 0.23 -2.42 15.56
N PRO A 185 1.43 -2.23 14.97
CA PRO A 185 2.51 -1.57 15.68
C PRO A 185 2.10 -0.20 16.23
N ASP A 186 2.51 0.13 17.44
CA ASP A 186 2.14 1.38 18.12
C ASP A 186 2.57 2.63 17.33
N GLU A 187 3.61 2.51 16.51
CA GLU A 187 4.14 3.59 15.69
C GLU A 187 3.38 3.82 14.38
N MET A 188 2.34 3.02 14.12
CA MET A 188 1.47 3.15 12.95
C MET A 188 0.03 3.43 13.39
N MET A 189 -0.70 4.20 12.59
CA MET A 189 -2.12 4.43 12.88
C MET A 189 -2.90 3.12 12.72
N PRO A 190 -3.64 2.66 13.74
CA PRO A 190 -4.50 1.50 13.61
C PRO A 190 -5.74 1.88 12.81
N LEU A 191 -5.98 1.20 11.69
CA LEU A 191 -7.23 1.26 10.96
C LEU A 191 -7.80 -0.15 10.81
N TRP A 192 -9.08 -0.29 11.11
CA TRP A 192 -9.78 -1.55 10.97
C TRP A 192 -10.68 -1.53 9.73
N GLY A 193 -10.62 -2.59 8.94
CA GLY A 193 -11.60 -2.85 7.92
C GLY A 193 -12.95 -3.13 8.59
N GLY A 194 -13.99 -2.42 8.19
CA GLY A 194 -15.35 -2.64 8.65
C GLY A 194 -16.25 -2.92 7.46
N TYR A 195 -17.08 -3.95 7.57
CA TYR A 195 -18.13 -4.20 6.59
C TYR A 195 -19.46 -3.76 7.24
N ALA A 196 -20.16 -2.84 6.56
CA ALA A 196 -21.54 -2.53 6.93
C ALA A 196 -22.47 -3.54 6.25
N TYR A 197 -23.27 -4.25 7.03
CA TYR A 197 -24.32 -5.13 6.55
C TYR A 197 -25.69 -4.44 6.61
#